data_b6f28fc49024aadab0ca9be084023131
#
_entry.id   b6f28fc49024aadab0ca9be084023131
#
_cell.length_a   1.000
_cell.length_b   1.000
_cell.length_c   1.000
_cell.angle_alpha   90.00
_cell.angle_beta   90.00
_cell.angle_gamma   90.00
#
_symmetry.space_group_name_H-M   'P 1'
#
loop_
_entity.id
_entity.type
_entity.pdbx_description
1 polymer ?
#
loop_
_entity_poly.entity_id
_entity_poly.type
_entity_poly.pdbx_seq_one_letter_code
_entity_poly.pdbx_strand_id
1 'polypeptide(L)'
;VSASGRSDTADDLLAALLDGMDAALCAFDSDGVITHWNREAERILGWTAIEAVGRKGFAGWAVRAADADDVQERLMSAQHVPGRQVHEFALLTKDGGRILVRTQSAGVPGADGKPAGVYCAFSEVHAQIDLERSIALSEALLEDASWGVVLVDVDLRPAVVNAHAARAFGSGRTALLGRPLGDLLAQGVEELEGALQHVLAEGAPPAPLELWVSVKTPEGIRRRCWRCGFLRLASPLAEEPVPLGVGWLFQDVTEARQAELDTGQLRFRAHQLHRAGRAAAECEDPAEAASVRLDFALAGFAEHALVDVLEADGPQRRLVRSGASPSGLALLLPGPGAVPVRYEAAHPAFQALDRIGPVRASAPATGTGPDGNWARTRRWPAGAAHALCTVLRSRGRTLGTLTFLRGPSRPAFDRTDALYAEEVAARVAADLDLAARPGTG
;
A
#
# COMPACT_ATOMS: atom_id res chain seq x y z
N VAL A 1 -49.15 38.67 -52.68
CA VAL A 1 -49.32 37.79 -51.51
C VAL A 1 -48.12 36.90 -51.42
N SER A 2 -47.01 37.24 -50.65
CA SER A 2 -45.93 36.28 -50.36
C SER A 2 -44.78 36.84 -49.47
N ALA A 3 -44.96 37.98 -48.80
CA ALA A 3 -43.91 38.49 -47.92
C ALA A 3 -44.16 38.19 -46.43
N SER A 4 -45.38 37.98 -46.02
CA SER A 4 -45.77 37.73 -44.59
C SER A 4 -45.41 36.33 -44.12
N GLY A 5 -45.54 35.29 -44.95
CA GLY A 5 -45.29 33.89 -44.53
C GLY A 5 -43.83 33.49 -44.39
N ARG A 6 -42.85 34.28 -44.89
CA ARG A 6 -41.42 34.00 -44.73
C ARG A 6 -40.83 34.60 -43.43
N SER A 7 -41.45 35.64 -42.92
CA SER A 7 -41.09 36.24 -41.65
C SER A 7 -41.48 35.32 -40.49
N ASP A 8 -42.71 34.83 -40.49
CA ASP A 8 -43.21 33.94 -39.41
C ASP A 8 -42.41 32.61 -39.28
N THR A 9 -42.03 32.01 -40.44
CA THR A 9 -41.21 30.80 -40.42
C THR A 9 -39.76 31.01 -39.99
N ALA A 10 -39.18 32.21 -40.20
CA ALA A 10 -37.83 32.55 -39.77
C ALA A 10 -37.82 32.85 -38.24
N ASP A 11 -38.87 33.50 -37.76
CA ASP A 11 -39.04 33.80 -36.34
C ASP A 11 -39.32 32.50 -35.51
N ASP A 12 -40.13 31.60 -36.05
CA ASP A 12 -40.35 30.27 -35.44
C ASP A 12 -39.10 29.42 -35.38
N LEU A 13 -38.27 29.42 -36.44
CA LEU A 13 -37.00 28.71 -36.44
C LEU A 13 -36.00 29.30 -35.44
N LEU A 14 -35.92 30.63 -35.34
CA LEU A 14 -35.05 31.29 -34.38
C LEU A 14 -35.48 31.02 -32.94
N ALA A 15 -36.78 31.04 -32.67
CA ALA A 15 -37.32 30.66 -31.35
C ALA A 15 -36.98 29.21 -31.01
N ALA A 16 -37.16 28.25 -31.95
CA ALA A 16 -36.81 26.85 -31.75
C ALA A 16 -35.29 26.65 -31.52
N LEU A 17 -34.43 27.40 -32.22
CA LEU A 17 -33.00 27.35 -31.98
C LEU A 17 -32.61 27.86 -30.58
N LEU A 18 -33.20 28.99 -30.15
CA LEU A 18 -32.98 29.57 -28.81
C LEU A 18 -33.45 28.62 -27.71
N ASP A 19 -34.57 27.94 -27.91
CA ASP A 19 -35.13 26.93 -26.96
C ASP A 19 -34.35 25.60 -26.95
N GLY A 20 -33.66 25.29 -28.01
CA GLY A 20 -32.80 24.09 -28.11
C GLY A 20 -31.41 24.27 -27.52
N MET A 21 -31.06 25.45 -27.02
CA MET A 21 -29.72 25.69 -26.42
C MET A 21 -29.71 25.31 -24.92
N ASP A 22 -28.62 24.67 -24.49
CA ASP A 22 -28.37 24.31 -23.08
C ASP A 22 -27.92 25.49 -22.22
N ALA A 23 -27.98 26.71 -22.72
CA ALA A 23 -27.68 27.94 -21.99
C ALA A 23 -28.95 28.77 -21.80
N ALA A 24 -29.17 29.29 -20.62
CA ALA A 24 -30.26 30.26 -20.38
C ALA A 24 -29.97 31.54 -21.14
N LEU A 25 -30.95 32.00 -21.91
CA LEU A 25 -30.86 33.18 -22.74
C LEU A 25 -32.01 34.15 -22.44
N CYS A 26 -31.66 35.42 -22.29
CA CYS A 26 -32.61 36.50 -22.32
C CYS A 26 -32.09 37.66 -23.21
N ALA A 27 -32.99 38.43 -23.77
CA ALA A 27 -32.62 39.63 -24.49
C ALA A 27 -33.44 40.84 -23.99
N PHE A 28 -32.81 41.99 -24.04
CA PHE A 28 -33.41 43.28 -23.63
C PHE A 28 -33.37 44.23 -24.84
N ASP A 29 -34.38 45.04 -24.97
CA ASP A 29 -34.35 46.17 -25.92
C ASP A 29 -33.46 47.33 -25.40
N SER A 30 -33.41 48.45 -26.15
CA SER A 30 -32.64 49.62 -25.76
C SER A 30 -33.10 50.29 -24.46
N ASP A 31 -34.34 50.08 -24.05
CA ASP A 31 -34.94 50.59 -22.82
C ASP A 31 -34.83 49.65 -21.64
N GLY A 32 -34.20 48.45 -21.87
CA GLY A 32 -34.00 47.41 -20.88
C GLY A 32 -35.24 46.56 -20.61
N VAL A 33 -36.21 46.52 -21.56
CA VAL A 33 -37.37 45.64 -21.48
C VAL A 33 -37.02 44.28 -22.05
N ILE A 34 -37.39 43.20 -21.37
CA ILE A 34 -37.14 41.84 -21.80
C ILE A 34 -37.99 41.52 -23.05
N THR A 35 -37.29 41.17 -24.13
CA THR A 35 -37.90 40.82 -25.42
C THR A 35 -37.89 39.30 -25.69
N HIS A 36 -36.92 38.59 -25.16
CA HIS A 36 -36.78 37.12 -25.34
C HIS A 36 -36.39 36.46 -24.03
N TRP A 37 -36.91 35.24 -23.85
CA TRP A 37 -36.72 34.43 -22.67
C TRP A 37 -36.85 32.95 -23.08
N ASN A 38 -35.74 32.17 -23.08
CA ASN A 38 -35.78 30.82 -23.55
C ASN A 38 -36.16 29.80 -22.47
N ARG A 39 -36.39 28.59 -22.87
CA ARG A 39 -36.81 27.46 -22.01
C ARG A 39 -35.82 27.16 -20.87
N GLU A 40 -34.51 27.34 -21.13
CA GLU A 40 -33.49 27.09 -20.11
C GLU A 40 -33.50 28.19 -19.03
N ALA A 41 -33.78 29.46 -19.42
CA ALA A 41 -34.02 30.53 -18.45
C ALA A 41 -35.26 30.27 -17.59
N GLU A 42 -36.32 29.70 -18.17
CA GLU A 42 -37.50 29.24 -17.41
C GLU A 42 -37.12 28.16 -16.42
N ARG A 43 -36.33 27.17 -16.85
CA ARG A 43 -35.90 26.07 -16.01
C ARG A 43 -35.06 26.51 -14.80
N ILE A 44 -34.12 27.40 -15.02
CA ILE A 44 -33.20 27.88 -13.98
C ILE A 44 -33.91 28.83 -13.00
N LEU A 45 -34.72 29.76 -13.48
CA LEU A 45 -35.32 30.80 -12.64
C LEU A 45 -36.77 30.53 -12.26
N GLY A 46 -37.44 29.59 -12.90
CA GLY A 46 -38.84 29.22 -12.62
C GLY A 46 -39.87 30.22 -13.18
N TRP A 47 -39.46 31.29 -13.83
CA TRP A 47 -40.34 32.26 -14.46
C TRP A 47 -40.55 31.88 -15.91
N THR A 48 -41.80 31.80 -16.36
CA THR A 48 -42.10 31.50 -17.77
C THR A 48 -41.85 32.70 -18.67
N ALA A 49 -41.67 32.47 -19.99
CA ALA A 49 -41.50 33.53 -20.97
C ALA A 49 -42.65 34.51 -20.95
N ILE A 50 -43.91 34.02 -20.77
CA ILE A 50 -45.12 34.85 -20.67
C ILE A 50 -45.05 35.77 -19.45
N GLU A 51 -44.42 35.36 -18.37
CA GLU A 51 -44.29 36.18 -17.16
C GLU A 51 -43.07 37.14 -17.21
N ALA A 52 -42.02 36.81 -17.97
CA ALA A 52 -40.77 37.54 -18.01
C ALA A 52 -40.72 38.58 -19.13
N VAL A 53 -41.21 38.24 -20.34
CA VAL A 53 -41.20 39.13 -21.51
C VAL A 53 -42.13 40.34 -21.26
N GLY A 54 -41.64 41.53 -21.64
CA GLY A 54 -42.32 42.79 -21.39
C GLY A 54 -42.03 43.44 -20.04
N ARG A 55 -41.33 42.74 -19.13
CA ARG A 55 -40.87 43.37 -17.88
C ARG A 55 -39.59 44.18 -18.10
N LYS A 56 -39.45 45.25 -17.34
CA LYS A 56 -38.23 46.09 -17.37
C LYS A 56 -37.20 45.53 -16.41
N GLY A 57 -36.10 45.00 -16.95
CA GLY A 57 -34.99 44.44 -16.18
C GLY A 57 -35.42 43.28 -15.24
N PHE A 58 -34.61 43.04 -14.25
CA PHE A 58 -34.84 42.02 -13.23
C PHE A 58 -35.35 42.58 -11.89
N ALA A 59 -35.47 43.89 -11.77
CA ALA A 59 -35.81 44.59 -10.55
C ALA A 59 -37.17 44.18 -9.99
N GLY A 60 -37.20 43.80 -8.69
CA GLY A 60 -38.43 43.52 -7.95
C GLY A 60 -39.05 42.14 -8.18
N TRP A 61 -38.45 41.30 -9.03
CA TRP A 61 -38.95 39.93 -9.26
C TRP A 61 -37.80 38.88 -9.38
N ALA A 62 -36.78 39.14 -10.19
CA ALA A 62 -35.65 38.21 -10.35
C ALA A 62 -34.34 38.69 -9.70
N VAL A 63 -34.33 39.90 -9.10
CA VAL A 63 -33.23 40.46 -8.33
C VAL A 63 -33.78 41.18 -7.11
N ARG A 64 -33.05 41.15 -5.98
CA ARG A 64 -33.41 41.93 -4.79
C ARG A 64 -33.41 43.44 -5.12
N ALA A 65 -34.33 44.16 -4.53
CA ALA A 65 -34.44 45.60 -4.77
C ALA A 65 -33.14 46.38 -4.50
N ALA A 66 -32.34 45.95 -3.52
CA ALA A 66 -31.06 46.55 -3.18
C ALA A 66 -29.97 46.37 -4.26
N ASP A 67 -30.04 45.29 -5.06
CA ASP A 67 -29.04 44.89 -6.05
C ASP A 67 -29.51 45.23 -7.48
N ALA A 68 -30.74 45.72 -7.63
CA ALA A 68 -31.41 45.86 -8.92
C ALA A 68 -30.77 46.85 -9.86
N ASP A 69 -30.38 48.02 -9.34
CA ASP A 69 -29.77 49.10 -10.14
C ASP A 69 -28.38 48.68 -10.62
N ASP A 70 -27.55 48.04 -9.76
CA ASP A 70 -26.20 47.56 -10.10
C ASP A 70 -26.27 46.46 -11.17
N VAL A 71 -27.17 45.51 -11.03
CA VAL A 71 -27.35 44.44 -12.03
C VAL A 71 -27.83 45.01 -13.36
N GLN A 72 -28.80 45.93 -13.33
CA GLN A 72 -29.32 46.54 -14.53
C GLN A 72 -28.24 47.37 -15.25
N GLU A 73 -27.47 48.21 -14.53
CA GLU A 73 -26.38 49.00 -15.09
C GLU A 73 -25.32 48.12 -15.74
N ARG A 74 -24.89 47.06 -15.07
CA ARG A 74 -23.89 46.08 -15.60
C ARG A 74 -24.39 45.39 -16.87
N LEU A 75 -25.62 44.92 -16.90
CA LEU A 75 -26.18 44.28 -18.08
C LEU A 75 -26.30 45.26 -19.25
N MET A 76 -26.84 46.45 -19.03
CA MET A 76 -27.08 47.43 -20.09
C MET A 76 -25.78 48.10 -20.55
N SER A 77 -24.74 48.15 -19.75
CA SER A 77 -23.41 48.64 -20.16
C SER A 77 -22.88 47.96 -21.41
N ALA A 78 -23.27 46.69 -21.63
CA ALA A 78 -22.91 45.89 -22.80
C ALA A 78 -23.38 46.49 -24.15
N GLN A 79 -24.34 47.42 -24.14
CA GLN A 79 -24.74 48.16 -25.34
C GLN A 79 -23.65 49.08 -25.90
N HIS A 80 -22.79 49.59 -24.99
CA HIS A 80 -21.83 50.64 -25.31
C HIS A 80 -20.39 50.14 -25.34
N VAL A 81 -20.15 48.90 -24.86
CA VAL A 81 -18.83 48.29 -24.77
C VAL A 81 -18.69 47.21 -25.83
N PRO A 82 -17.73 47.30 -26.76
CA PRO A 82 -17.53 46.27 -27.77
C PRO A 82 -17.06 44.94 -27.13
N GLY A 83 -17.62 43.84 -27.64
CA GLY A 83 -17.29 42.50 -27.16
C GLY A 83 -18.23 41.98 -26.06
N ARG A 84 -17.92 40.78 -25.56
CA ARG A 84 -18.70 40.12 -24.50
C ARG A 84 -18.26 40.62 -23.13
N GLN A 85 -19.23 41.00 -22.31
CA GLN A 85 -19.02 41.36 -20.91
C GLN A 85 -19.40 40.17 -20.04
N VAL A 86 -18.57 39.84 -19.06
CA VAL A 86 -18.80 38.71 -18.12
C VAL A 86 -19.01 39.28 -16.72
N HIS A 87 -20.14 38.94 -16.11
CA HIS A 87 -20.49 39.34 -14.76
C HIS A 87 -21.03 38.19 -13.96
N GLU A 88 -20.85 38.21 -12.66
CA GLU A 88 -21.47 37.29 -11.73
C GLU A 88 -22.35 38.06 -10.76
N PHE A 89 -23.60 37.61 -10.61
CA PHE A 89 -24.54 38.20 -9.66
C PHE A 89 -25.60 37.17 -9.26
N ALA A 90 -26.28 37.46 -8.17
CA ALA A 90 -27.32 36.56 -7.65
C ALA A 90 -28.69 36.95 -8.19
N LEU A 91 -29.37 35.99 -8.80
CA LEU A 91 -30.77 36.11 -9.19
C LEU A 91 -31.68 35.44 -8.17
N LEU A 92 -32.96 35.80 -8.20
CA LEU A 92 -34.03 35.17 -7.40
C LEU A 92 -34.86 34.27 -8.31
N THR A 93 -35.06 33.04 -7.86
CA THR A 93 -35.99 32.14 -8.48
C THR A 93 -37.45 32.50 -8.07
N LYS A 94 -38.43 32.01 -8.84
CA LYS A 94 -39.85 32.28 -8.59
C LYS A 94 -40.37 31.78 -7.22
N ASP A 95 -39.76 30.75 -6.69
CA ASP A 95 -40.03 30.20 -5.35
C ASP A 95 -39.31 30.93 -4.21
N GLY A 96 -38.59 32.03 -4.55
CA GLY A 96 -37.88 32.87 -3.60
C GLY A 96 -36.44 32.36 -3.25
N GLY A 97 -35.96 31.32 -3.90
CA GLY A 97 -34.58 30.86 -3.79
C GLY A 97 -33.60 31.90 -4.35
N ARG A 98 -32.34 31.80 -3.94
CA ARG A 98 -31.25 32.67 -4.46
C ARG A 98 -30.25 31.79 -5.22
N ILE A 99 -29.99 32.14 -6.47
CA ILE A 99 -29.09 31.44 -7.36
C ILE A 99 -27.98 32.38 -7.83
N LEU A 100 -26.73 31.94 -7.75
CA LEU A 100 -25.61 32.69 -8.32
C LEU A 100 -25.46 32.30 -9.78
N VAL A 101 -25.47 33.29 -10.66
CA VAL A 101 -25.29 33.07 -12.10
C VAL A 101 -24.07 33.81 -12.63
N ARG A 102 -23.38 33.18 -13.58
CA ARG A 102 -22.40 33.82 -14.42
C ARG A 102 -23.06 34.19 -15.73
N THR A 103 -23.02 35.47 -16.07
CA THR A 103 -23.63 36.04 -17.27
C THR A 103 -22.59 36.43 -18.29
N GLN A 104 -22.93 36.24 -19.55
CA GLN A 104 -22.22 36.80 -20.69
C GLN A 104 -23.19 37.68 -21.49
N SER A 105 -22.95 38.98 -21.50
CA SER A 105 -23.80 39.94 -22.21
C SER A 105 -23.06 40.64 -23.33
N ALA A 106 -23.73 40.93 -24.43
CA ALA A 106 -23.20 41.77 -25.50
C ALA A 106 -24.33 42.55 -26.17
N GLY A 107 -23.96 43.73 -26.68
CA GLY A 107 -24.87 44.60 -27.41
C GLY A 107 -25.28 43.98 -28.76
N VAL A 108 -26.53 44.20 -29.13
CA VAL A 108 -27.08 43.84 -30.44
C VAL A 108 -27.14 45.13 -31.29
N PRO A 109 -26.43 45.20 -32.43
CA PRO A 109 -26.51 46.34 -33.32
C PRO A 109 -27.83 46.42 -34.08
N GLY A 110 -28.46 47.55 -34.11
CA GLY A 110 -29.63 47.81 -34.94
C GLY A 110 -29.27 48.06 -36.40
N ALA A 111 -30.29 48.09 -37.28
CA ALA A 111 -30.13 48.30 -38.70
C ALA A 111 -29.63 49.75 -39.05
N ASP A 112 -29.82 50.68 -38.12
CA ASP A 112 -29.37 52.07 -38.22
C ASP A 112 -28.01 52.32 -37.60
N GLY A 113 -27.32 51.27 -37.13
CA GLY A 113 -26.02 51.33 -36.47
C GLY A 113 -26.08 51.76 -35.00
N LYS A 114 -27.27 52.02 -34.45
CA LYS A 114 -27.46 52.26 -33.02
C LYS A 114 -27.67 50.94 -32.28
N PRO A 115 -27.37 50.87 -30.99
CA PRO A 115 -27.67 49.67 -30.19
C PRO A 115 -29.18 49.39 -30.20
N ALA A 116 -29.56 48.19 -30.63
CA ALA A 116 -30.94 47.74 -30.59
C ALA A 116 -31.32 47.08 -29.24
N GLY A 117 -30.31 46.65 -28.48
CA GLY A 117 -30.51 46.02 -27.18
C GLY A 117 -29.30 45.24 -26.73
N VAL A 118 -29.50 44.33 -25.75
CA VAL A 118 -28.50 43.44 -25.17
C VAL A 118 -29.01 42.05 -25.18
N TYR A 119 -28.23 41.07 -25.60
CA TYR A 119 -28.48 39.68 -25.24
C TYR A 119 -27.64 39.30 -24.02
N CYS A 120 -28.16 38.41 -23.19
CA CYS A 120 -27.51 37.90 -22.04
C CYS A 120 -27.69 36.38 -21.99
N ALA A 121 -26.58 35.65 -22.05
CA ALA A 121 -26.55 34.23 -21.74
C ALA A 121 -26.10 34.07 -20.28
N PHE A 122 -26.72 33.19 -19.55
CA PHE A 122 -26.32 32.93 -18.16
C PHE A 122 -26.40 31.45 -17.81
N SER A 123 -25.54 31.03 -16.90
CA SER A 123 -25.48 29.67 -16.34
C SER A 123 -25.36 29.73 -14.83
N GLU A 124 -25.85 28.72 -14.19
CA GLU A 124 -25.75 28.56 -12.74
C GLU A 124 -24.28 28.30 -12.34
N VAL A 125 -23.74 29.14 -11.46
CA VAL A 125 -22.34 29.00 -11.01
C VAL A 125 -22.16 27.78 -10.10
N HIS A 126 -23.19 27.39 -9.36
CA HIS A 126 -23.10 26.22 -8.48
C HIS A 126 -22.82 24.92 -9.24
N ALA A 127 -23.49 24.70 -10.37
CA ALA A 127 -23.25 23.52 -11.20
C ALA A 127 -21.82 23.47 -11.74
N GLN A 128 -21.25 24.60 -12.10
CA GLN A 128 -19.85 24.67 -12.55
C GLN A 128 -18.87 24.48 -11.39
N ILE A 129 -19.14 25.07 -10.21
CA ILE A 129 -18.30 24.88 -9.02
C ILE A 129 -18.35 23.43 -8.56
N ASP A 130 -19.50 22.78 -8.60
CA ASP A 130 -19.65 21.36 -8.22
C ASP A 130 -18.90 20.44 -9.20
N LEU A 131 -18.93 20.77 -10.50
CA LEU A 131 -18.12 20.04 -11.48
C LEU A 131 -16.61 20.27 -11.24
N GLU A 132 -16.18 21.52 -11.03
CA GLU A 132 -14.78 21.84 -10.72
C GLU A 132 -14.31 21.17 -9.43
N ARG A 133 -15.15 21.14 -8.38
CA ARG A 133 -14.88 20.40 -7.14
C ARG A 133 -14.78 18.90 -7.36
N SER A 134 -15.66 18.34 -8.19
CA SER A 134 -15.65 16.91 -8.51
C SER A 134 -14.38 16.54 -9.28
N ILE A 135 -13.95 17.36 -10.23
CA ILE A 135 -12.69 17.15 -10.96
C ILE A 135 -11.50 17.28 -10.01
N ALA A 136 -11.44 18.36 -9.21
CA ALA A 136 -10.35 18.56 -8.25
C ALA A 136 -10.27 17.43 -7.19
N LEU A 137 -11.43 16.95 -6.71
CA LEU A 137 -11.48 15.82 -5.80
C LEU A 137 -10.96 14.54 -6.47
N SER A 138 -11.37 14.29 -7.73
CA SER A 138 -10.91 13.12 -8.49
C SER A 138 -9.40 13.17 -8.74
N GLU A 139 -8.86 14.33 -9.08
CA GLU A 139 -7.42 14.56 -9.23
C GLU A 139 -6.68 14.36 -7.90
N ALA A 140 -7.19 14.94 -6.81
CA ALA A 140 -6.59 14.79 -5.48
C ALA A 140 -6.61 13.34 -5.00
N LEU A 141 -7.72 12.62 -5.17
CA LEU A 141 -7.82 11.21 -4.83
C LEU A 141 -6.87 10.35 -5.65
N LEU A 142 -6.67 10.68 -6.91
CA LEU A 142 -5.77 9.93 -7.78
C LEU A 142 -4.30 10.30 -7.53
N GLU A 143 -3.95 11.59 -7.47
CA GLU A 143 -2.56 12.06 -7.47
C GLU A 143 -1.94 12.17 -6.09
N ASP A 144 -2.67 12.71 -5.12
CA ASP A 144 -2.17 13.00 -3.77
C ASP A 144 -2.43 11.87 -2.78
N ALA A 145 -3.11 10.80 -3.22
CA ALA A 145 -3.34 9.64 -2.38
C ALA A 145 -2.02 9.06 -1.88
N SER A 146 -1.95 8.75 -0.59
CA SER A 146 -0.84 8.02 0.03
C SER A 146 -0.82 6.52 -0.32
N TRP A 147 -1.73 6.11 -1.20
CA TRP A 147 -1.90 4.76 -1.71
C TRP A 147 -1.52 4.70 -3.18
N GLY A 148 -0.97 3.57 -3.63
CA GLY A 148 -0.86 3.29 -5.04
C GLY A 148 -2.26 3.08 -5.62
N VAL A 149 -2.60 3.84 -6.66
CA VAL A 149 -3.85 3.70 -7.39
C VAL A 149 -3.52 3.37 -8.83
N VAL A 150 -4.05 2.24 -9.29
CA VAL A 150 -3.93 1.76 -10.67
C VAL A 150 -5.32 1.42 -11.17
N LEU A 151 -5.74 2.02 -12.28
CA LEU A 151 -6.91 1.55 -13.02
C LEU A 151 -6.44 0.54 -14.05
N VAL A 152 -6.97 -0.65 -13.96
CA VAL A 152 -6.65 -1.78 -14.86
C VAL A 152 -7.83 -1.99 -15.78
N ASP A 153 -7.56 -2.13 -17.06
CA ASP A 153 -8.60 -2.43 -18.07
C ASP A 153 -9.08 -3.90 -18.00
N VAL A 154 -9.96 -4.28 -18.89
CA VAL A 154 -10.51 -5.65 -18.96
C VAL A 154 -9.47 -6.69 -19.37
N ASP A 155 -8.37 -6.27 -20.02
CA ASP A 155 -7.23 -7.10 -20.40
C ASP A 155 -6.15 -7.15 -19.30
N LEU A 156 -6.45 -6.66 -18.09
CA LEU A 156 -5.57 -6.59 -16.92
C LEU A 156 -4.32 -5.74 -17.16
N ARG A 157 -4.43 -4.70 -17.98
CA ARG A 157 -3.34 -3.78 -18.24
C ARG A 157 -3.56 -2.44 -17.53
N PRO A 158 -2.54 -1.85 -16.90
CA PRO A 158 -2.64 -0.52 -16.32
C PRO A 158 -3.03 0.53 -17.36
N ALA A 159 -4.19 1.15 -17.20
CA ALA A 159 -4.68 2.25 -18.03
C ALA A 159 -4.43 3.62 -17.38
N VAL A 160 -4.48 3.68 -16.03
CA VAL A 160 -4.15 4.89 -15.26
C VAL A 160 -3.30 4.49 -14.06
N VAL A 161 -2.29 5.30 -13.75
CA VAL A 161 -1.36 5.05 -12.63
C VAL A 161 -1.08 6.37 -11.92
N ASN A 162 -1.31 6.45 -10.62
CA ASN A 162 -0.96 7.65 -9.85
C ASN A 162 0.54 7.72 -9.52
N ALA A 163 0.97 8.87 -8.99
CA ALA A 163 2.37 9.10 -8.64
C ALA A 163 2.90 8.11 -7.58
N HIS A 164 2.05 7.71 -6.63
CA HIS A 164 2.44 6.77 -5.58
C HIS A 164 2.70 5.36 -6.14
N ALA A 165 1.82 4.86 -7.01
CA ALA A 165 2.01 3.58 -7.68
C ALA A 165 3.27 3.60 -8.57
N ALA A 166 3.48 4.66 -9.34
CA ALA A 166 4.68 4.81 -10.17
C ALA A 166 5.98 4.71 -9.35
N ARG A 167 6.03 5.35 -8.18
CA ARG A 167 7.16 5.24 -7.24
C ARG A 167 7.33 3.82 -6.68
N ALA A 168 6.23 3.14 -6.35
CA ALA A 168 6.27 1.77 -5.84
C ALA A 168 6.84 0.79 -6.87
N PHE A 169 6.54 0.99 -8.14
CA PHE A 169 7.14 0.24 -9.26
C PHE A 169 8.54 0.70 -9.65
N GLY A 170 9.01 1.82 -9.11
CA GLY A 170 10.31 2.41 -9.48
C GLY A 170 10.41 2.81 -10.95
N SER A 171 9.30 3.18 -11.57
CA SER A 171 9.19 3.49 -12.99
C SER A 171 8.31 4.70 -13.23
N GLY A 172 8.51 5.41 -14.36
CA GLY A 172 7.64 6.51 -14.77
C GLY A 172 6.24 6.01 -15.15
N ARG A 173 5.21 6.84 -14.97
CA ARG A 173 3.81 6.49 -15.27
C ARG A 173 3.64 5.94 -16.67
N THR A 174 4.15 6.64 -17.67
CA THR A 174 4.03 6.25 -19.10
C THR A 174 4.70 4.91 -19.41
N ALA A 175 5.72 4.53 -18.65
CA ALA A 175 6.40 3.25 -18.80
C ALA A 175 5.61 2.06 -18.23
N LEU A 176 4.58 2.31 -17.44
CA LEU A 176 3.72 1.30 -16.84
C LEU A 176 2.44 1.04 -17.64
N LEU A 177 1.96 2.06 -18.37
CA LEU A 177 0.69 1.99 -19.09
C LEU A 177 0.70 0.92 -20.19
N GLY A 178 -0.37 0.14 -20.27
CA GLY A 178 -0.61 -0.89 -21.29
C GLY A 178 0.28 -2.12 -21.16
N ARG A 179 1.17 -2.21 -20.17
CA ARG A 179 2.06 -3.36 -19.99
C ARG A 179 1.39 -4.50 -19.24
N PRO A 180 1.65 -5.75 -19.62
CA PRO A 180 1.23 -6.90 -18.82
C PRO A 180 1.81 -6.85 -17.41
N LEU A 181 1.05 -7.28 -16.39
CA LEU A 181 1.51 -7.31 -15.00
C LEU A 181 2.74 -8.21 -14.82
N GLY A 182 2.85 -9.30 -15.58
CA GLY A 182 4.03 -10.17 -15.59
C GLY A 182 5.33 -9.50 -16.07
N ASP A 183 5.25 -8.38 -16.78
CA ASP A 183 6.43 -7.58 -17.13
C ASP A 183 6.90 -6.72 -15.96
N LEU A 184 6.00 -6.33 -15.08
CA LEU A 184 6.25 -5.45 -13.93
C LEU A 184 6.62 -6.22 -12.67
N LEU A 185 6.08 -7.42 -12.52
CA LEU A 185 6.28 -8.29 -11.37
C LEU A 185 7.01 -9.57 -11.78
N ALA A 186 7.87 -10.06 -10.90
CA ALA A 186 8.55 -11.35 -11.06
C ALA A 186 7.86 -12.48 -10.28
N GLN A 187 7.12 -12.14 -9.22
CA GLN A 187 6.35 -13.07 -8.39
C GLN A 187 5.09 -12.36 -7.87
N GLY A 188 4.04 -13.13 -7.55
CA GLY A 188 2.77 -12.63 -7.08
C GLY A 188 1.85 -12.14 -8.21
N VAL A 189 2.20 -12.45 -9.47
CA VAL A 189 1.42 -12.07 -10.66
C VAL A 189 0.12 -12.85 -10.70
N GLU A 190 0.18 -14.17 -10.57
CA GLU A 190 -0.96 -15.07 -10.68
C GLU A 190 -2.03 -14.77 -9.64
N GLU A 191 -1.62 -14.50 -8.39
CA GLU A 191 -2.51 -14.16 -7.31
C GLU A 191 -3.18 -12.79 -7.54
N LEU A 192 -2.42 -11.81 -8.05
CA LEU A 192 -2.96 -10.48 -8.37
C LEU A 192 -3.92 -10.54 -9.56
N GLU A 193 -3.53 -11.19 -10.65
CA GLU A 193 -4.38 -11.36 -11.85
C GLU A 193 -5.65 -12.15 -11.51
N GLY A 194 -5.55 -13.21 -10.70
CA GLY A 194 -6.70 -13.96 -10.22
C GLY A 194 -7.66 -13.09 -9.38
N ALA A 195 -7.15 -12.23 -8.51
CA ALA A 195 -7.96 -11.29 -7.76
C ALA A 195 -8.66 -10.25 -8.66
N LEU A 196 -7.94 -9.68 -9.64
CA LEU A 196 -8.49 -8.73 -10.60
C LEU A 196 -9.59 -9.36 -11.48
N GLN A 197 -9.37 -10.59 -11.98
CA GLN A 197 -10.36 -11.35 -12.75
C GLN A 197 -11.62 -11.64 -11.92
N HIS A 198 -11.45 -12.04 -10.66
CA HIS A 198 -12.58 -12.25 -9.75
C HIS A 198 -13.40 -10.98 -9.57
N VAL A 199 -12.74 -9.82 -9.40
CA VAL A 199 -13.43 -8.53 -9.27
C VAL A 199 -14.19 -8.15 -10.52
N LEU A 200 -13.64 -8.40 -11.70
CA LEU A 200 -14.33 -8.18 -12.98
C LEU A 200 -15.60 -9.02 -13.10
N ALA A 201 -15.54 -10.28 -12.68
CA ALA A 201 -16.66 -11.23 -12.78
C ALA A 201 -17.71 -11.04 -11.68
N GLU A 202 -17.29 -11.01 -10.42
CA GLU A 202 -18.16 -11.14 -9.26
C GLU A 202 -18.25 -9.89 -8.38
N GLY A 203 -17.33 -8.93 -8.57
CA GLY A 203 -17.22 -7.70 -7.77
C GLY A 203 -16.12 -7.76 -6.72
N ALA A 204 -15.94 -6.66 -6.00
CA ALA A 204 -14.87 -6.51 -5.03
C ALA A 204 -15.05 -7.42 -3.80
N PRO A 205 -13.98 -8.07 -3.30
CA PRO A 205 -14.03 -8.84 -2.07
C PRO A 205 -14.31 -7.93 -0.87
N PRO A 206 -14.99 -8.43 0.18
CA PRO A 206 -15.37 -7.63 1.35
C PRO A 206 -14.17 -7.19 2.22
N ALA A 207 -13.02 -7.82 2.08
CA ALA A 207 -11.82 -7.54 2.86
C ALA A 207 -10.60 -7.27 1.95
N PRO A 208 -9.66 -6.41 2.37
CA PRO A 208 -8.40 -6.22 1.68
C PRO A 208 -7.61 -7.52 1.60
N LEU A 209 -6.92 -7.72 0.47
CA LEU A 209 -6.04 -8.85 0.25
C LEU A 209 -4.59 -8.44 0.47
N GLU A 210 -3.83 -9.22 1.23
CA GLU A 210 -2.38 -9.02 1.37
C GLU A 210 -1.62 -9.96 0.45
N LEU A 211 -0.81 -9.38 -0.43
CA LEU A 211 -0.03 -10.08 -1.44
C LEU A 211 1.47 -9.81 -1.28
N TRP A 212 2.26 -10.87 -1.30
CA TRP A 212 3.70 -10.74 -1.48
C TRP A 212 4.04 -10.71 -2.97
N VAL A 213 4.63 -9.61 -3.39
CA VAL A 213 5.03 -9.40 -4.79
C VAL A 213 6.53 -9.16 -4.88
N SER A 214 7.11 -9.56 -5.99
CA SER A 214 8.50 -9.22 -6.35
C SER A 214 8.47 -8.24 -7.51
N VAL A 215 8.68 -6.97 -7.22
CA VAL A 215 8.63 -5.87 -8.21
C VAL A 215 9.92 -5.81 -8.98
N LYS A 216 9.85 -5.78 -10.31
CA LYS A 216 10.98 -5.55 -11.20
C LYS A 216 11.27 -4.05 -11.29
N THR A 217 12.35 -3.60 -10.69
CA THR A 217 12.79 -2.20 -10.76
C THR A 217 14.10 -2.09 -11.55
N PRO A 218 14.47 -0.90 -12.05
CA PRO A 218 15.76 -0.69 -12.72
C PRO A 218 17.00 -1.09 -11.89
N GLU A 219 16.86 -1.04 -10.55
CA GLU A 219 17.91 -1.38 -9.59
C GLU A 219 17.91 -2.88 -9.23
N GLY A 220 16.96 -3.66 -9.74
CA GLY A 220 16.80 -5.09 -9.45
C GLY A 220 15.42 -5.47 -8.95
N ILE A 221 15.28 -6.71 -8.48
CA ILE A 221 14.01 -7.23 -7.97
C ILE A 221 13.87 -6.85 -6.50
N ARG A 222 12.75 -6.20 -6.15
CA ARG A 222 12.40 -5.82 -4.78
C ARG A 222 11.18 -6.59 -4.31
N ARG A 223 11.31 -7.36 -3.23
CA ARG A 223 10.17 -8.04 -2.59
C ARG A 223 9.40 -7.06 -1.70
N ARG A 224 8.08 -7.01 -1.88
CA ARG A 224 7.15 -6.14 -1.15
C ARG A 224 5.92 -6.91 -0.71
N CYS A 225 5.33 -6.48 0.38
CA CYS A 225 4.01 -6.92 0.82
C CYS A 225 3.02 -5.77 0.60
N TRP A 226 2.04 -5.97 -0.29
CA TRP A 226 1.02 -4.98 -0.58
C TRP A 226 -0.32 -5.40 0.01
N ARG A 227 -0.94 -4.48 0.74
CA ARG A 227 -2.34 -4.60 1.14
C ARG A 227 -3.18 -3.98 0.04
N CYS A 228 -3.95 -4.81 -0.66
CA CYS A 228 -4.70 -4.47 -1.85
C CYS A 228 -6.19 -4.36 -1.58
N GLY A 229 -6.81 -3.30 -2.09
CA GLY A 229 -8.24 -3.13 -2.21
C GLY A 229 -8.62 -3.02 -3.69
N PHE A 230 -9.85 -3.42 -4.02
CA PHE A 230 -10.31 -3.45 -5.41
C PHE A 230 -11.68 -2.80 -5.53
N LEU A 231 -11.93 -2.15 -6.67
CA LEU A 231 -13.19 -1.53 -7.04
C LEU A 231 -13.54 -1.96 -8.46
N ARG A 232 -14.72 -2.53 -8.67
CA ARG A 232 -15.22 -2.80 -10.01
C ARG A 232 -15.68 -1.50 -10.66
N LEU A 233 -15.14 -1.19 -11.82
CA LEU A 233 -15.55 -0.04 -12.61
C LEU A 233 -16.56 -0.52 -13.64
N ALA A 234 -17.74 0.10 -13.66
CA ALA A 234 -18.80 -0.21 -14.61
C ALA A 234 -19.33 1.08 -15.24
N SER A 235 -19.85 0.99 -16.47
CA SER A 235 -20.44 2.13 -17.16
C SER A 235 -21.70 2.59 -16.44
N PRO A 236 -21.81 3.85 -16.00
CA PRO A 236 -23.01 4.38 -15.36
C PRO A 236 -24.16 4.62 -16.35
N LEU A 237 -23.89 4.56 -17.67
CA LEU A 237 -24.86 4.89 -18.73
C LEU A 237 -25.48 3.65 -19.38
N ALA A 238 -25.06 2.44 -19.01
CA ALA A 238 -25.61 1.20 -19.56
C ALA A 238 -26.73 0.67 -18.66
N GLU A 239 -27.83 0.18 -19.26
CA GLU A 239 -28.89 -0.50 -18.53
C GLU A 239 -28.38 -1.76 -17.80
N GLU A 240 -27.43 -2.47 -18.41
CA GLU A 240 -26.64 -3.52 -17.75
C GLU A 240 -25.21 -3.00 -17.51
N PRO A 241 -24.65 -3.15 -16.30
CA PRO A 241 -23.34 -2.63 -15.99
C PRO A 241 -22.24 -3.37 -16.75
N VAL A 242 -21.78 -2.78 -17.86
CA VAL A 242 -20.63 -3.29 -18.62
C VAL A 242 -19.35 -2.98 -17.81
N PRO A 243 -18.52 -3.99 -17.48
CA PRO A 243 -17.27 -3.74 -16.77
C PRO A 243 -16.30 -2.95 -17.63
N LEU A 244 -15.82 -1.83 -17.11
CA LEU A 244 -14.81 -0.96 -17.74
C LEU A 244 -13.40 -1.30 -17.28
N GLY A 245 -13.27 -2.10 -16.21
CA GLY A 245 -12.01 -2.45 -15.59
C GLY A 245 -12.09 -2.52 -14.07
N VAL A 246 -10.95 -2.50 -13.43
CA VAL A 246 -10.81 -2.56 -11.97
C VAL A 246 -9.95 -1.41 -11.47
N GLY A 247 -10.43 -0.69 -10.47
CA GLY A 247 -9.61 0.16 -9.63
C GLY A 247 -8.87 -0.71 -8.62
N TRP A 248 -7.55 -0.77 -8.75
CA TRP A 248 -6.67 -1.45 -7.81
C TRP A 248 -5.96 -0.43 -6.96
N LEU A 249 -6.22 -0.48 -5.65
CA LEU A 249 -5.58 0.36 -4.65
C LEU A 249 -4.64 -0.51 -3.83
N PHE A 250 -3.43 -0.03 -3.55
CA PHE A 250 -2.53 -0.79 -2.70
C PHE A 250 -1.69 0.10 -1.79
N GLN A 251 -1.33 -0.44 -0.65
CA GLN A 251 -0.43 0.16 0.32
C GLN A 251 0.75 -0.79 0.56
N ASP A 252 1.96 -0.26 0.55
CA ASP A 252 3.14 -1.02 0.96
C ASP A 252 3.14 -1.19 2.49
N VAL A 253 2.91 -2.42 2.94
CA VAL A 253 2.90 -2.79 4.35
C VAL A 253 4.08 -3.70 4.71
N THR A 254 5.12 -3.71 3.86
CA THR A 254 6.29 -4.59 4.00
C THR A 254 6.94 -4.49 5.37
N GLU A 255 7.22 -3.28 5.83
CA GLU A 255 7.87 -3.05 7.12
C GLU A 255 6.99 -3.49 8.29
N ALA A 256 5.69 -3.15 8.26
CA ALA A 256 4.75 -3.56 9.29
C ALA A 256 4.63 -5.08 9.35
N ARG A 257 4.51 -5.73 8.19
CA ARG A 257 4.40 -7.19 8.10
C ARG A 257 5.68 -7.89 8.55
N GLN A 258 6.84 -7.34 8.19
CA GLN A 258 8.12 -7.86 8.65
C GLN A 258 8.24 -7.74 10.18
N ALA A 259 7.88 -6.60 10.76
CA ALA A 259 7.89 -6.40 12.21
C ALA A 259 6.93 -7.35 12.95
N GLU A 260 5.77 -7.65 12.36
CA GLU A 260 4.84 -8.65 12.90
C GLU A 260 5.45 -10.06 12.91
N LEU A 261 6.09 -10.46 11.79
CA LEU A 261 6.77 -11.75 11.67
C LEU A 261 7.92 -11.86 12.68
N ASP A 262 8.74 -10.82 12.80
CA ASP A 262 9.86 -10.76 13.75
C ASP A 262 9.34 -10.82 15.20
N THR A 263 8.28 -10.08 15.52
CA THR A 263 7.63 -10.13 16.83
C THR A 263 7.05 -11.52 17.13
N GLY A 264 6.40 -12.14 16.14
CA GLY A 264 5.89 -13.51 16.25
C GLY A 264 7.00 -14.51 16.55
N GLN A 265 8.13 -14.38 15.85
CA GLN A 265 9.29 -15.23 16.06
C GLN A 265 9.91 -15.05 17.45
N LEU A 266 10.04 -13.82 17.92
CA LEU A 266 10.54 -13.53 19.27
C LEU A 266 9.61 -14.08 20.36
N ARG A 267 8.30 -13.94 20.21
CA ARG A 267 7.30 -14.52 21.13
C ARG A 267 7.38 -16.05 21.15
N PHE A 268 7.51 -16.68 19.98
CA PHE A 268 7.66 -18.12 19.88
C PHE A 268 8.92 -18.59 20.64
N ARG A 269 10.07 -17.94 20.42
CA ARG A 269 11.32 -18.26 21.11
C ARG A 269 11.20 -18.10 22.63
N ALA A 270 10.63 -16.99 23.09
CA ALA A 270 10.39 -16.77 24.52
C ALA A 270 9.48 -17.85 25.13
N HIS A 271 8.45 -18.27 24.41
CA HIS A 271 7.56 -19.34 24.86
C HIS A 271 8.28 -20.69 24.91
N GLN A 272 9.17 -21.01 23.95
CA GLN A 272 9.98 -22.23 23.98
C GLN A 272 10.93 -22.24 25.19
N LEU A 273 11.61 -21.13 25.49
CA LEU A 273 12.45 -21.01 26.67
C LEU A 273 11.67 -21.18 27.98
N HIS A 274 10.47 -20.63 28.06
CA HIS A 274 9.60 -20.82 29.22
C HIS A 274 9.18 -22.29 29.40
N ARG A 275 8.74 -22.94 28.31
CA ARG A 275 8.38 -24.37 28.33
C ARG A 275 9.58 -25.24 28.70
N ALA A 276 10.74 -24.97 28.12
CA ALA A 276 11.98 -25.66 28.43
C ALA A 276 12.34 -25.52 29.93
N GLY A 277 12.16 -24.32 30.49
CA GLY A 277 12.39 -24.05 31.90
C GLY A 277 11.50 -24.86 32.82
N ARG A 278 10.20 -24.97 32.48
CA ARG A 278 9.26 -25.80 33.25
C ARG A 278 9.58 -27.31 33.14
N ALA A 279 9.81 -27.80 31.92
CA ALA A 279 10.13 -29.18 31.70
C ALA A 279 11.45 -29.61 32.39
N ALA A 280 12.47 -28.77 32.32
CA ALA A 280 13.74 -29.01 32.99
C ALA A 280 13.65 -28.99 34.52
N ALA A 281 12.69 -28.24 35.09
CA ALA A 281 12.46 -28.22 36.53
C ALA A 281 11.85 -29.50 37.11
N GLU A 282 11.28 -30.36 36.26
CA GLU A 282 10.75 -31.66 36.63
C GLU A 282 11.82 -32.76 36.54
N CYS A 283 13.00 -32.48 35.98
CA CYS A 283 14.09 -33.46 35.88
C CYS A 283 14.88 -33.51 37.19
N GLU A 284 15.11 -34.71 37.71
CA GLU A 284 15.95 -34.94 38.89
C GLU A 284 17.44 -34.81 38.55
N ASP A 285 17.84 -35.26 37.33
CA ASP A 285 19.21 -35.17 36.83
C ASP A 285 19.42 -33.86 36.08
N PRO A 286 20.38 -33.00 36.55
CA PRO A 286 20.71 -31.76 35.83
C PRO A 286 21.22 -31.97 34.41
N ALA A 287 21.84 -33.10 34.08
CA ALA A 287 22.24 -33.41 32.70
C ALA A 287 21.05 -33.70 31.80
N GLU A 288 20.02 -34.36 32.32
CA GLU A 288 18.73 -34.53 31.65
C GLU A 288 18.03 -33.16 31.43
N ALA A 289 18.02 -32.31 32.46
CA ALA A 289 17.48 -30.97 32.36
C ALA A 289 18.15 -30.14 31.23
N ALA A 290 19.48 -30.22 31.10
CA ALA A 290 20.20 -29.58 30.00
C ALA A 290 19.80 -30.15 28.62
N SER A 291 19.59 -31.46 28.50
CA SER A 291 19.13 -32.12 27.27
C SER A 291 17.73 -31.62 26.88
N VAL A 292 16.81 -31.60 27.83
CA VAL A 292 15.44 -31.08 27.63
C VAL A 292 15.45 -29.61 27.14
N ARG A 293 16.31 -28.76 27.71
CA ARG A 293 16.44 -27.36 27.23
C ARG A 293 16.91 -27.29 25.78
N LEU A 294 17.84 -28.15 25.39
CA LEU A 294 18.33 -28.20 23.99
C LEU A 294 17.27 -28.64 23.02
N ASP A 295 16.48 -29.64 23.35
CA ASP A 295 15.41 -30.14 22.49
C ASP A 295 14.32 -29.09 22.25
N PHE A 296 13.93 -28.39 23.30
CA PHE A 296 13.03 -27.25 23.15
C PHE A 296 13.63 -26.09 22.34
N ALA A 297 14.93 -25.83 22.54
CA ALA A 297 15.62 -24.75 21.83
C ALA A 297 15.78 -25.05 20.34
N LEU A 298 15.88 -26.30 19.93
CA LEU A 298 15.96 -26.69 18.52
C LEU A 298 14.68 -26.41 17.74
N ALA A 299 13.52 -26.51 18.42
CA ALA A 299 12.23 -26.36 17.75
C ALA A 299 12.13 -25.04 16.98
N GLY A 300 12.09 -25.13 15.65
CA GLY A 300 12.02 -23.96 14.76
C GLY A 300 13.30 -23.13 14.66
N PHE A 301 14.37 -23.48 15.39
CA PHE A 301 15.61 -22.69 15.45
C PHE A 301 16.76 -23.31 14.63
N ALA A 302 17.05 -24.58 14.82
CA ALA A 302 18.13 -25.31 14.13
C ALA A 302 17.77 -26.77 13.92
N GLU A 303 18.46 -27.46 13.01
CA GLU A 303 18.31 -28.90 12.81
C GLU A 303 19.14 -29.73 13.81
N HIS A 304 20.28 -29.16 14.24
CA HIS A 304 21.15 -29.86 15.19
C HIS A 304 21.71 -28.90 16.24
N ALA A 305 21.94 -29.44 17.44
CA ALA A 305 22.71 -28.79 18.49
C ALA A 305 23.82 -29.74 18.96
N LEU A 306 25.02 -29.23 19.12
CA LEU A 306 26.18 -29.98 19.60
C LEU A 306 26.73 -29.31 20.86
N VAL A 307 26.94 -30.10 21.90
CA VAL A 307 27.57 -29.66 23.14
C VAL A 307 28.95 -30.25 23.22
N ASP A 308 29.96 -29.42 23.24
CA ASP A 308 31.37 -29.80 23.38
C ASP A 308 31.91 -29.18 24.67
N VAL A 309 32.28 -30.02 25.65
CA VAL A 309 32.73 -29.60 26.98
C VAL A 309 34.27 -29.66 27.06
N LEU A 310 34.85 -28.70 27.78
CA LEU A 310 36.31 -28.68 28.02
C LEU A 310 36.73 -29.81 28.98
N GLU A 311 37.72 -30.57 28.59
CA GLU A 311 38.36 -31.58 29.44
C GLU A 311 39.11 -30.90 30.59
N ALA A 312 38.85 -31.36 31.83
CA ALA A 312 39.33 -30.66 33.03
C ALA A 312 40.87 -30.88 33.30
N ASP A 313 41.44 -31.97 32.80
CA ASP A 313 42.72 -32.48 33.27
C ASP A 313 43.84 -32.50 32.20
N GLY A 314 43.98 -31.48 31.37
CA GLY A 314 45.00 -31.41 30.34
C GLY A 314 45.67 -30.05 30.13
N PRO A 315 47.01 -30.04 29.77
CA PRO A 315 47.71 -28.79 29.50
C PRO A 315 47.25 -28.11 28.20
N GLN A 316 46.37 -28.77 27.44
CA GLN A 316 45.77 -28.24 26.20
C GLN A 316 44.27 -28.21 26.31
N ARG A 317 43.63 -27.10 25.84
CA ARG A 317 42.18 -26.99 25.70
C ARG A 317 41.69 -28.08 24.75
N ARG A 318 41.16 -29.15 25.28
CA ARG A 318 40.51 -30.20 24.50
C ARG A 318 39.02 -30.11 24.71
N LEU A 319 38.26 -30.20 23.61
CA LEU A 319 36.81 -30.31 23.61
C LEU A 319 36.42 -31.78 23.47
N VAL A 320 35.46 -32.17 24.28
CA VAL A 320 34.89 -33.51 24.25
C VAL A 320 33.42 -33.39 23.93
N ARG A 321 32.95 -34.14 22.92
CA ARG A 321 31.54 -34.13 22.58
C ARG A 321 30.75 -34.85 23.65
N SER A 322 29.92 -34.07 24.36
CA SER A 322 29.11 -34.58 25.47
C SER A 322 27.66 -34.79 25.07
N GLY A 323 27.19 -34.24 23.97
CA GLY A 323 25.84 -34.46 23.50
C GLY A 323 25.59 -33.93 22.10
N ALA A 324 24.56 -34.47 21.44
CA ALA A 324 24.06 -34.01 20.16
C ALA A 324 22.55 -34.26 20.07
N SER A 325 21.79 -33.22 19.76
CA SER A 325 20.35 -33.32 19.51
C SER A 325 20.08 -32.98 18.03
N PRO A 326 19.13 -33.65 17.33
CA PRO A 326 18.14 -34.59 17.80
C PRO A 326 18.56 -36.10 17.75
N SER A 327 19.83 -36.40 17.75
CA SER A 327 20.30 -37.78 17.57
C SER A 327 20.03 -38.72 18.76
N GLY A 328 19.29 -38.27 19.78
CA GLY A 328 18.92 -39.08 20.95
C GLY A 328 20.09 -39.41 21.88
N LEU A 329 21.28 -38.87 21.67
CA LEU A 329 22.38 -38.93 22.61
C LEU A 329 22.08 -37.99 23.76
N ALA A 330 21.72 -38.55 24.93
CA ALA A 330 21.64 -37.80 26.18
C ALA A 330 22.93 -37.02 26.42
N LEU A 331 22.83 -35.82 26.98
CA LEU A 331 23.98 -35.08 27.45
C LEU A 331 24.67 -35.92 28.53
N LEU A 332 25.88 -36.36 28.22
CA LEU A 332 26.71 -37.03 29.19
C LEU A 332 27.82 -36.07 29.62
N LEU A 333 28.05 -35.98 30.92
CA LEU A 333 29.24 -35.31 31.44
C LEU A 333 30.51 -35.99 30.91
N PRO A 334 31.65 -35.28 30.74
CA PRO A 334 32.90 -35.90 30.37
C PRO A 334 33.23 -37.07 31.34
N GLY A 335 33.26 -38.28 30.81
CA GLY A 335 33.49 -39.50 31.54
C GLY A 335 33.99 -40.64 30.63
N PRO A 336 34.11 -41.88 31.14
CA PRO A 336 34.49 -43.02 30.32
C PRO A 336 33.46 -43.22 29.18
N GLY A 337 33.86 -42.92 27.94
CA GLY A 337 33.03 -42.99 26.74
C GLY A 337 32.78 -41.66 26.04
N ALA A 338 33.17 -40.55 26.60
CA ALA A 338 33.12 -39.26 25.93
C ALA A 338 34.16 -39.18 24.78
N VAL A 339 33.76 -38.70 23.62
CA VAL A 339 34.57 -38.70 22.39
C VAL A 339 35.35 -37.40 22.26
N PRO A 340 36.71 -37.44 22.36
CA PRO A 340 37.50 -36.24 22.10
C PRO A 340 37.31 -35.71 20.67
N VAL A 341 36.98 -34.46 20.54
CA VAL A 341 36.81 -33.79 19.24
C VAL A 341 38.08 -33.01 18.92
N ARG A 342 38.76 -33.42 17.85
CA ARG A 342 39.93 -32.68 17.35
C ARG A 342 39.49 -31.68 16.31
N TYR A 343 39.38 -30.42 16.73
CA TYR A 343 39.12 -29.28 15.85
C TYR A 343 40.43 -28.63 15.45
N GLU A 344 40.48 -28.04 14.25
CA GLU A 344 41.53 -27.14 13.83
C GLU A 344 41.49 -25.83 14.66
N ALA A 345 42.65 -25.17 14.82
CA ALA A 345 42.74 -23.94 15.60
C ALA A 345 41.78 -22.82 15.13
N ALA A 346 41.49 -22.76 13.83
CA ALA A 346 40.55 -21.81 13.22
C ALA A 346 39.08 -22.24 13.31
N HIS A 347 38.75 -23.33 14.03
CA HIS A 347 37.41 -23.81 14.12
C HIS A 347 36.50 -22.81 14.85
N PRO A 348 35.24 -22.55 14.39
CA PRO A 348 34.32 -21.58 15.01
C PRO A 348 34.06 -21.82 16.49
N ALA A 349 34.06 -23.06 16.97
CA ALA A 349 33.93 -23.38 18.39
C ALA A 349 35.11 -22.83 19.22
N PHE A 350 36.34 -22.96 18.76
CA PHE A 350 37.50 -22.37 19.45
C PHE A 350 37.49 -20.84 19.36
N GLN A 351 37.07 -20.28 18.23
CA GLN A 351 36.89 -18.82 18.11
C GLN A 351 35.89 -18.29 19.09
N ALA A 352 34.78 -19.02 19.35
CA ALA A 352 33.77 -18.64 20.34
C ALA A 352 34.36 -18.64 21.76
N LEU A 353 35.16 -19.66 22.11
CA LEU A 353 35.88 -19.71 23.38
C LEU A 353 36.85 -18.54 23.58
N ASP A 354 37.61 -18.22 22.54
CA ASP A 354 38.62 -17.15 22.62
C ASP A 354 38.01 -15.75 22.68
N ARG A 355 36.90 -15.55 21.96
CA ARG A 355 36.18 -14.26 21.95
C ARG A 355 35.18 -14.11 23.11
N ILE A 356 34.91 -15.19 23.82
CA ILE A 356 33.86 -15.25 24.88
C ILE A 356 32.52 -14.73 24.32
N GLY A 357 32.18 -15.10 23.11
CA GLY A 357 30.97 -14.63 22.42
C GLY A 357 30.57 -15.48 21.22
N PRO A 358 29.40 -15.21 20.63
CA PRO A 358 28.91 -16.01 19.53
C PRO A 358 29.71 -15.82 18.24
N VAL A 359 29.95 -16.93 17.56
CA VAL A 359 30.62 -16.96 16.25
C VAL A 359 29.70 -17.61 15.23
N ARG A 360 29.42 -16.89 14.15
CA ARG A 360 28.61 -17.36 13.04
C ARG A 360 29.50 -17.75 11.87
N ALA A 361 29.20 -18.87 11.23
CA ALA A 361 29.89 -19.36 10.06
C ALA A 361 28.91 -19.91 9.04
N SER A 362 29.17 -19.71 7.75
CA SER A 362 28.37 -20.25 6.66
C SER A 362 29.26 -20.88 5.61
N ALA A 363 28.76 -21.93 4.99
CA ALA A 363 29.41 -22.53 3.84
C ALA A 363 29.45 -21.53 2.67
N PRO A 364 30.54 -21.42 1.92
CA PRO A 364 30.54 -20.66 0.68
C PRO A 364 29.57 -21.26 -0.33
N ALA A 365 28.96 -20.42 -1.17
CA ALA A 365 27.95 -20.85 -2.16
C ALA A 365 28.46 -21.98 -3.08
N THR A 366 29.75 -22.06 -3.32
CA THR A 366 30.45 -23.10 -4.10
C THR A 366 30.72 -24.38 -3.30
N GLY A 367 30.50 -24.39 -1.97
CA GLY A 367 30.81 -25.51 -1.07
C GLY A 367 29.58 -26.26 -0.53
N THR A 368 28.40 -25.91 -0.96
CA THR A 368 27.13 -26.54 -0.55
C THR A 368 26.75 -27.76 -1.39
N GLY A 369 27.66 -28.28 -2.21
CA GLY A 369 27.44 -29.50 -2.99
C GLY A 369 27.18 -30.73 -2.14
N PRO A 370 26.62 -31.82 -2.73
CA PRO A 370 26.21 -33.04 -2.05
C PRO A 370 27.34 -33.73 -1.26
N ASP A 371 28.57 -33.36 -1.52
CA ASP A 371 29.74 -33.97 -0.83
C ASP A 371 29.97 -33.46 0.61
N GLY A 372 29.22 -32.43 1.07
CA GLY A 372 29.22 -31.98 2.47
C GLY A 372 30.58 -31.67 3.09
N ASN A 373 31.57 -31.32 2.25
CA ASN A 373 32.98 -31.18 2.68
C ASN A 373 33.15 -30.13 3.77
N TRP A 374 32.39 -29.03 3.69
CA TRP A 374 32.44 -27.93 4.68
C TRP A 374 32.03 -28.38 6.09
N ALA A 375 30.96 -29.17 6.19
CA ALA A 375 30.50 -29.74 7.45
C ALA A 375 31.43 -30.86 7.94
N ARG A 376 31.85 -31.73 7.03
CA ARG A 376 32.72 -32.88 7.35
C ARG A 376 34.07 -32.46 7.90
N THR A 377 34.75 -31.46 7.29
CA THR A 377 36.00 -30.90 7.79
C THR A 377 35.91 -30.33 9.19
N ARG A 378 34.70 -29.86 9.56
CA ARG A 378 34.38 -29.30 10.88
C ARG A 378 33.81 -30.33 11.88
N ARG A 379 33.77 -31.59 11.50
CA ARG A 379 33.19 -32.67 12.34
C ARG A 379 31.72 -32.39 12.69
N TRP A 380 30.99 -31.76 11.79
CA TRP A 380 29.57 -31.47 11.89
C TRP A 380 28.74 -32.49 11.09
N PRO A 381 27.45 -32.68 11.41
CA PRO A 381 26.54 -33.50 10.64
C PRO A 381 26.52 -33.11 9.16
N ALA A 382 26.38 -34.14 8.31
CA ALA A 382 26.25 -33.91 6.86
C ALA A 382 25.01 -33.05 6.56
N GLY A 383 25.15 -32.15 5.59
CA GLY A 383 24.07 -31.23 5.22
C GLY A 383 24.07 -29.93 6.02
N ALA A 384 24.87 -29.76 7.06
CA ALA A 384 25.01 -28.47 7.72
C ALA A 384 25.65 -27.44 6.78
N ALA A 385 24.99 -26.28 6.62
CA ALA A 385 25.45 -25.18 5.79
C ALA A 385 25.72 -23.90 6.61
N HIS A 386 25.06 -23.75 7.74
CA HIS A 386 25.24 -22.60 8.63
C HIS A 386 25.45 -23.07 10.06
N ALA A 387 26.34 -22.42 10.77
CA ALA A 387 26.66 -22.71 12.15
C ALA A 387 26.66 -21.45 13.02
N LEU A 388 26.24 -21.61 14.26
CA LEU A 388 26.30 -20.62 15.32
C LEU A 388 26.91 -21.28 16.55
N CYS A 389 28.15 -20.93 16.89
CA CYS A 389 28.85 -21.42 18.05
C CYS A 389 28.80 -20.37 19.16
N THR A 390 28.39 -20.76 20.36
CA THR A 390 28.37 -19.91 21.55
C THR A 390 29.07 -20.58 22.72
N VAL A 391 29.55 -19.81 23.66
CA VAL A 391 30.28 -20.31 24.82
C VAL A 391 29.31 -20.77 25.91
N LEU A 392 29.57 -21.93 26.49
CA LEU A 392 28.94 -22.41 27.72
C LEU A 392 29.72 -21.87 28.91
N ARG A 393 29.11 -20.95 29.64
CA ARG A 393 29.76 -20.29 30.78
C ARG A 393 28.82 -20.26 31.99
N SER A 394 29.32 -20.72 33.13
CA SER A 394 28.62 -20.64 34.42
C SER A 394 29.55 -20.13 35.51
N ARG A 395 29.08 -19.22 36.35
CA ARG A 395 29.81 -18.69 37.52
C ARG A 395 31.24 -18.24 37.22
N GLY A 396 31.45 -17.56 36.08
CA GLY A 396 32.74 -17.11 35.64
C GLY A 396 33.63 -18.18 34.99
N ARG A 397 33.25 -19.46 35.03
CA ARG A 397 33.99 -20.58 34.43
C ARG A 397 33.47 -20.86 33.02
N THR A 398 34.37 -21.08 32.10
CA THR A 398 34.06 -21.56 30.74
C THR A 398 34.03 -23.11 30.79
N LEU A 399 32.89 -23.67 30.45
CA LEU A 399 32.64 -25.14 30.48
C LEU A 399 32.85 -25.75 29.09
N GLY A 400 32.63 -25.01 28.02
CA GLY A 400 32.70 -25.53 26.67
C GLY A 400 31.99 -24.64 25.64
N THR A 401 31.49 -25.27 24.59
CA THR A 401 30.74 -24.57 23.51
C THR A 401 29.45 -25.31 23.18
N LEU A 402 28.43 -24.54 22.82
CA LEU A 402 27.20 -24.98 22.21
C LEU A 402 27.17 -24.54 20.74
N THR A 403 26.96 -25.45 19.84
CA THR A 403 26.92 -25.19 18.40
C THR A 403 25.54 -25.56 17.85
N PHE A 404 24.85 -24.60 17.26
CA PHE A 404 23.62 -24.81 16.49
C PHE A 404 23.94 -24.88 15.00
N LEU A 405 23.27 -25.75 14.27
CA LEU A 405 23.51 -25.99 12.85
C LEU A 405 22.21 -25.94 12.05
N ARG A 406 22.27 -25.29 10.89
CA ARG A 406 21.17 -25.23 9.90
C ARG A 406 21.63 -25.80 8.57
N GLY A 407 20.69 -26.41 7.85
CA GLY A 407 20.88 -26.84 6.46
C GLY A 407 20.78 -25.68 5.47
N PRO A 408 21.04 -25.94 4.16
CA PRO A 408 21.07 -24.91 3.11
C PRO A 408 19.69 -24.33 2.78
N SER A 409 18.60 -25.00 3.15
CA SER A 409 17.23 -24.54 2.93
C SER A 409 16.80 -23.43 3.90
N ARG A 410 17.56 -23.18 4.95
CA ARG A 410 17.29 -22.14 5.95
C ARG A 410 18.28 -20.96 5.80
N PRO A 411 17.85 -19.74 6.18
CA PRO A 411 18.76 -18.60 6.18
C PRO A 411 19.90 -18.78 7.19
N ALA A 412 21.02 -18.14 6.91
CA ALA A 412 22.14 -18.05 7.84
C ALA A 412 21.70 -17.42 9.17
N PHE A 413 22.38 -17.77 10.26
CA PHE A 413 22.10 -17.18 11.57
C PHE A 413 22.38 -15.69 11.58
N ASP A 414 21.44 -14.90 12.12
CA ASP A 414 21.55 -13.46 12.29
C ASP A 414 21.99 -13.06 13.71
N ARG A 415 21.93 -11.75 14.01
CA ARG A 415 22.25 -11.23 15.34
C ARG A 415 21.23 -11.63 16.40
N THR A 416 19.97 -11.67 16.04
CA THR A 416 18.86 -12.04 16.93
C THR A 416 18.92 -13.53 17.29
N ASP A 417 19.34 -14.36 16.31
CA ASP A 417 19.64 -15.76 16.54
C ASP A 417 20.78 -15.95 17.54
N ALA A 418 21.81 -15.13 17.44
CA ALA A 418 22.96 -15.19 18.35
C ALA A 418 22.54 -14.89 19.79
N LEU A 419 21.73 -13.87 20.04
CA LEU A 419 21.21 -13.53 21.37
C LEU A 419 20.37 -14.69 21.96
N TYR A 420 19.51 -15.32 21.15
CA TYR A 420 18.75 -16.49 21.58
C TYR A 420 19.66 -17.68 21.94
N ALA A 421 20.68 -17.94 21.14
CA ALA A 421 21.66 -19.01 21.39
C ALA A 421 22.46 -18.77 22.69
N GLU A 422 22.85 -17.52 22.97
CA GLU A 422 23.52 -17.16 24.22
C GLU A 422 22.62 -17.39 25.45
N GLU A 423 21.32 -17.08 25.33
CA GLU A 423 20.37 -17.31 26.40
C GLU A 423 20.14 -18.80 26.70
N VAL A 424 20.06 -19.61 25.63
CA VAL A 424 20.01 -21.08 25.77
C VAL A 424 21.31 -21.61 26.39
N ALA A 425 22.46 -21.16 25.90
CA ALA A 425 23.76 -21.58 26.37
C ALA A 425 23.98 -21.29 27.86
N ALA A 426 23.51 -20.11 28.33
CA ALA A 426 23.61 -19.75 29.76
C ALA A 426 22.82 -20.73 30.65
N ARG A 427 21.62 -21.15 30.23
CA ARG A 427 20.79 -22.11 30.97
C ARG A 427 21.38 -23.51 30.95
N VAL A 428 21.79 -23.98 29.77
CA VAL A 428 22.45 -25.28 29.61
C VAL A 428 23.75 -25.35 30.41
N ALA A 429 24.54 -24.27 30.40
CA ALA A 429 25.78 -24.17 31.18
C ALA A 429 25.51 -24.24 32.69
N ALA A 430 24.42 -23.65 33.18
CA ALA A 430 24.06 -23.70 34.58
C ALA A 430 23.70 -25.14 35.02
N ASP A 431 22.93 -25.87 34.19
CA ASP A 431 22.58 -27.26 34.47
C ASP A 431 23.80 -28.18 34.43
N LEU A 432 24.70 -28.02 33.43
CA LEU A 432 25.94 -28.75 33.34
C LEU A 432 26.92 -28.48 34.52
N ASP A 433 27.03 -27.23 34.97
CA ASP A 433 27.82 -26.86 36.15
C ASP A 433 27.26 -27.49 37.44
N LEU A 434 25.94 -27.66 37.51
CA LEU A 434 25.28 -28.36 38.62
C LEU A 434 25.57 -29.85 38.56
N ALA A 435 25.42 -30.45 37.38
CA ALA A 435 25.70 -31.89 37.19
C ALA A 435 27.16 -32.28 37.47
N ALA A 436 28.10 -31.38 37.19
CA ALA A 436 29.52 -31.59 37.44
C ALA A 436 29.94 -31.52 38.93
N ARG A 437 29.04 -31.17 39.84
CA ARG A 437 29.33 -31.15 41.29
C ARG A 437 29.22 -32.52 41.86
N PRO A 438 30.25 -33.02 42.60
CA PRO A 438 30.07 -34.21 43.43
C PRO A 438 28.93 -33.96 44.40
N GLY A 439 27.93 -34.86 44.41
CA GLY A 439 26.82 -34.76 45.33
C GLY A 439 27.35 -34.60 46.76
N THR A 440 26.99 -33.48 47.39
CA THR A 440 27.09 -33.38 48.85
C THR A 440 25.98 -34.25 49.41
N GLY A 441 26.30 -35.56 49.52
CA GLY A 441 25.49 -36.51 50.28
C GLY A 441 25.61 -36.25 51.78
#